data_a50a66c5859b2640c7c48c9c4223fafa
#
_entry.id   a50a66c5859b2640c7c48c9c4223fafa
#
_cell.length_a   1.000
_cell.length_b   1.000
_cell.length_c   1.000
_cell.angle_alpha   90.00
_cell.angle_beta   90.00
_cell.angle_gamma   90.00
#
_symmetry.space_group_name_H-M   'P 1'
#
loop_
_entity.id
_entity.type
_entity.pdbx_description
1 polymer ?
#
loop_
_entity_poly.entity_id
_entity_poly.type
_entity_poly.pdbx_seq_one_letter_code
_entity_poly.pdbx_strand_id
1 'polypeptide(L)'
;MARGNGRTINVKIPTVKVIKALETKLAQIKGDYAKQDENEAKFQKQIETWKKQVMKFAIANISDAENLRTNYRSWNNMLNVDFDLNVKESDFPKEPERNYEVIATHQYRDDVEEIENAIRILKLTDEEVVSTSTYNSIARYL
;
A
#
# COMPACT_ATOMS: atom_id res chain seq x y z
N MET A 1 -7.84 -0.40 -46.74
CA MET A 1 -7.90 -0.22 -46.03
C MET A 1 -7.87 -0.36 -45.19
N ALA A 2 -7.94 -0.33 -44.78
CA ALA A 2 -7.84 -0.22 -43.89
C ALA A 2 -8.07 -0.59 -43.22
N ARG A 3 -8.09 -0.98 -42.91
CA ARG A 3 -8.27 -1.28 -42.16
C ARG A 3 -7.96 -0.92 -41.29
N GLY A 4 -8.11 -0.68 -41.17
CA GLY A 4 -7.54 -0.10 -40.42
C GLY A 4 -7.56 0.17 -39.28
N ASN A 5 -7.85 -0.07 -39.14
CA ASN A 5 -8.05 0.09 -38.08
C ASN A 5 -7.35 -0.38 -37.19
N GLY A 6 -7.11 -1.15 -37.39
CA GLY A 6 -6.27 -1.74 -36.48
C GLY A 6 -5.01 -1.07 -36.44
N ARG A 7 -5.00 -0.07 -36.20
CA ARG A 7 -3.96 0.60 -36.31
C ARG A 7 -3.02 0.45 -35.36
N THR A 8 -1.93 0.08 -35.69
CA THR A 8 -0.72 0.14 -34.93
C THR A 8 -0.31 1.60 -34.83
N ILE A 9 -0.32 2.12 -33.66
CA ILE A 9 0.23 3.44 -33.43
C ILE A 9 1.75 3.28 -33.43
N ASN A 10 2.42 3.93 -34.32
CA ASN A 10 3.88 3.96 -34.34
C ASN A 10 4.37 4.91 -33.26
N VAL A 11 4.95 4.34 -32.23
CA VAL A 11 5.55 5.11 -31.15
C VAL A 11 6.99 5.40 -31.53
N LYS A 12 7.35 6.67 -31.59
CA LYS A 12 8.70 7.13 -31.89
C LYS A 12 9.26 7.90 -30.71
N ILE A 13 9.47 7.20 -29.61
CA ILE A 13 10.02 7.78 -28.40
C ILE A 13 11.51 7.45 -28.32
N PRO A 14 12.38 8.44 -28.15
CA PRO A 14 13.81 8.17 -27.99
C PRO A 14 14.08 7.24 -26.82
N THR A 15 14.93 6.27 -27.03
CA THR A 15 15.30 5.28 -25.99
C THR A 15 15.80 5.95 -24.72
N VAL A 16 16.58 7.03 -24.85
CA VAL A 16 17.09 7.78 -23.70
C VAL A 16 15.96 8.34 -22.83
N LYS A 17 14.89 8.82 -23.43
CA LYS A 17 13.73 9.33 -22.70
C LYS A 17 13.00 8.23 -21.95
N VAL A 18 12.87 7.06 -22.56
CA VAL A 18 12.23 5.90 -21.92
C VAL A 18 13.05 5.43 -20.74
N ILE A 19 14.36 5.32 -20.89
CA ILE A 19 15.25 4.93 -19.80
C ILE A 19 15.11 5.91 -18.63
N LYS A 20 15.12 7.21 -18.91
CA LYS A 20 14.98 8.23 -17.88
C LYS A 20 13.63 8.15 -17.17
N ALA A 21 12.55 7.91 -17.90
CA ALA A 21 11.22 7.75 -17.32
C ALA A 21 11.16 6.52 -16.41
N LEU A 22 11.77 5.41 -16.83
CA LEU A 22 11.83 4.19 -16.02
C LEU A 22 12.68 4.39 -14.77
N GLU A 23 13.80 5.08 -14.87
CA GLU A 23 14.64 5.38 -13.72
C GLU A 23 13.91 6.26 -12.71
N THR A 24 13.15 7.25 -13.18
CA THR A 24 12.32 8.11 -12.34
C THR A 24 11.24 7.29 -11.64
N LYS A 25 10.57 6.40 -12.38
CA LYS A 25 9.54 5.53 -11.81
C LYS A 25 10.13 4.59 -10.76
N LEU A 26 11.29 4.02 -11.04
CA LEU A 26 11.98 3.14 -10.11
C LEU A 26 12.33 3.86 -8.81
N ALA A 27 12.87 5.07 -8.91
CA ALA A 27 13.18 5.89 -7.73
C ALA A 27 11.92 6.21 -6.91
N GLN A 28 10.81 6.51 -7.59
CA GLN A 28 9.53 6.77 -6.93
C GLN A 28 9.03 5.55 -6.17
N ILE A 29 9.06 4.37 -6.81
CA ILE A 29 8.61 3.13 -6.20
C ILE A 29 9.45 2.79 -4.97
N LYS A 30 10.77 2.91 -5.09
CA LYS A 30 11.67 2.65 -3.96
C LYS A 30 11.47 3.64 -2.82
N GLY A 31 11.26 4.91 -3.15
CA GLY A 31 10.98 5.95 -2.16
C GLY A 31 9.67 5.71 -1.43
N ASP A 32 8.61 5.37 -2.15
CA ASP A 32 7.30 5.09 -1.56
C ASP A 32 7.35 3.88 -0.64
N TYR A 33 8.06 2.83 -1.05
CA TYR A 33 8.22 1.63 -0.24
C TYR A 33 9.02 1.91 1.04
N ALA A 34 10.09 2.71 0.93
CA ALA A 34 10.90 3.09 2.08
C ALA A 34 10.10 3.91 3.10
N LYS A 35 9.18 4.75 2.63
CA LYS A 35 8.31 5.55 3.51
C LYS A 35 7.24 4.71 4.20
N GLN A 36 6.93 3.53 3.70
CA GLN A 36 5.87 2.69 4.26
C GLN A 36 6.16 2.32 5.71
N ASP A 37 7.39 1.97 6.05
CA ASP A 37 7.76 1.63 7.41
C ASP A 37 7.56 2.80 8.37
N GLU A 38 7.94 4.00 7.94
CA GLU A 38 7.73 5.22 8.72
C GLU A 38 6.23 5.52 8.89
N ASN A 39 5.46 5.40 7.81
CA ASN A 39 4.02 5.62 7.85
C ASN A 39 3.34 4.59 8.76
N GLU A 40 3.76 3.33 8.70
CA GLU A 40 3.23 2.28 9.57
C GLU A 40 3.54 2.55 11.04
N ALA A 41 4.76 3.00 11.34
CA ALA A 41 5.13 3.36 12.71
C ALA A 41 4.27 4.50 13.25
N LYS A 42 4.01 5.51 12.43
CA LYS A 42 3.11 6.62 12.81
C LYS A 42 1.68 6.13 13.04
N PHE A 43 1.20 5.26 12.17
CA PHE A 43 -0.14 4.68 12.30
C PHE A 43 -0.25 3.86 13.58
N GLN A 44 0.74 3.04 13.92
CA GLN A 44 0.74 2.25 15.14
C GLN A 44 0.71 3.13 16.39
N LYS A 45 1.38 4.28 16.38
CA LYS A 45 1.27 5.25 17.46
C LYS A 45 -0.14 5.81 17.61
N GLN A 46 -0.81 6.06 16.49
CA GLN A 46 -2.20 6.51 16.50
C GLN A 46 -3.12 5.44 17.10
N ILE A 47 -2.90 4.18 16.74
CA ILE A 47 -3.65 3.04 17.27
C ILE A 47 -3.44 2.91 18.78
N GLU A 48 -2.21 3.04 19.25
CA GLU A 48 -1.93 2.99 20.69
C GLU A 48 -2.61 4.11 21.46
N THR A 49 -2.60 5.32 20.90
CA THR A 49 -3.30 6.46 21.49
C THR A 49 -4.80 6.21 21.54
N TRP A 50 -5.36 5.70 20.45
CA TRP A 50 -6.77 5.35 20.38
C TRP A 50 -7.14 4.28 21.40
N LYS A 51 -6.32 3.22 21.56
CA LYS A 51 -6.55 2.18 22.56
C LYS A 51 -6.62 2.76 23.98
N LYS A 52 -5.76 3.71 24.29
CA LYS A 52 -5.80 4.40 25.59
C LYS A 52 -7.07 5.22 25.77
N GLN A 53 -7.52 5.88 24.70
CA GLN A 53 -8.77 6.62 24.73
C GLN A 53 -9.96 5.70 24.95
N VAL A 54 -9.98 4.56 24.26
CA VAL A 54 -11.03 3.54 24.42
C VAL A 54 -11.06 3.02 25.85
N MET A 55 -9.90 2.74 26.43
CA MET A 55 -9.82 2.26 27.81
C MET A 55 -10.35 3.30 28.80
N LYS A 56 -9.97 4.57 28.65
CA LYS A 56 -10.49 5.64 29.49
C LYS A 56 -12.00 5.78 29.35
N PHE A 57 -12.50 5.70 28.12
CA PHE A 57 -13.93 5.79 27.84
C PHE A 57 -14.67 4.61 28.49
N ALA A 58 -14.15 3.41 28.36
CA ALA A 58 -14.73 2.21 28.95
C ALA A 58 -14.78 2.33 30.50
N ILE A 59 -13.69 2.78 31.11
CA ILE A 59 -13.64 2.96 32.56
C ILE A 59 -14.66 4.01 33.03
N ALA A 60 -14.79 5.10 32.28
CA ALA A 60 -15.73 6.17 32.62
C ALA A 60 -17.19 5.71 32.55
N ASN A 61 -17.50 4.71 31.72
CA ASN A 61 -18.85 4.24 31.49
C ASN A 61 -19.09 2.82 32.01
N ILE A 62 -18.15 2.25 32.75
CA ILE A 62 -18.21 0.85 33.17
C ILE A 62 -19.35 0.56 34.15
N SER A 63 -19.78 1.55 34.92
CA SER A 63 -20.89 1.39 35.88
C SER A 63 -22.21 1.07 35.17
N ASP A 64 -22.36 1.44 33.92
CA ASP A 64 -23.55 1.19 33.11
C ASP A 64 -23.37 -0.01 32.18
N ALA A 65 -22.27 -0.75 32.32
CA ALA A 65 -22.00 -1.91 31.47
C ALA A 65 -22.97 -3.04 31.73
N GLU A 66 -23.39 -3.72 30.64
CA GLU A 66 -24.31 -4.84 30.67
C GLU A 66 -23.68 -6.08 30.05
N ASN A 67 -24.31 -7.23 30.28
CA ASN A 67 -23.94 -8.49 29.61
C ASN A 67 -22.46 -8.88 29.80
N LEU A 68 -22.03 -8.83 31.05
CA LEU A 68 -20.66 -9.26 31.41
C LEU A 68 -20.45 -10.73 31.05
N ARG A 69 -19.45 -11.00 30.24
CA ARG A 69 -19.08 -12.35 29.81
C ARG A 69 -17.61 -12.60 30.11
N THR A 70 -17.29 -13.81 30.52
CA THR A 70 -15.92 -14.24 30.74
C THR A 70 -15.64 -15.50 29.93
N ASN A 71 -14.45 -15.60 29.37
CA ASN A 71 -14.00 -16.76 28.65
C ASN A 71 -12.54 -17.05 28.96
N TYR A 72 -12.29 -18.16 29.62
CA TYR A 72 -10.94 -18.58 29.95
C TYR A 72 -10.39 -19.51 28.87
N ARG A 73 -9.21 -19.16 28.35
CA ARG A 73 -8.50 -19.99 27.38
C ARG A 73 -7.35 -20.71 28.06
N SER A 74 -7.54 -21.99 28.34
CA SER A 74 -6.54 -22.78 29.06
C SER A 74 -5.23 -22.97 28.30
N TRP A 75 -5.27 -22.93 26.97
CA TRP A 75 -4.08 -23.15 26.15
C TRP A 75 -3.08 -21.99 26.21
N ASN A 76 -3.49 -20.80 26.59
CA ASN A 76 -2.59 -19.65 26.73
C ASN A 76 -2.75 -18.92 28.08
N ASN A 77 -3.49 -19.49 29.02
CA ASN A 77 -3.75 -18.93 30.35
C ASN A 77 -4.35 -17.52 30.31
N MET A 78 -5.16 -17.21 29.26
CA MET A 78 -5.80 -15.91 29.14
C MET A 78 -7.26 -15.95 29.50
N LEU A 79 -7.68 -15.00 30.33
CA LEU A 79 -9.07 -14.74 30.62
C LEU A 79 -9.53 -13.54 29.83
N ASN A 80 -10.52 -13.76 28.95
CA ASN A 80 -11.19 -12.68 28.24
C ASN A 80 -12.41 -12.24 29.04
N VAL A 81 -12.55 -10.93 29.18
CA VAL A 81 -13.72 -10.33 29.83
C VAL A 81 -14.36 -9.39 28.82
N ASP A 82 -15.60 -9.66 28.50
CA ASP A 82 -16.38 -8.84 27.56
C ASP A 82 -17.60 -8.25 28.26
N PHE A 83 -17.97 -7.06 27.89
CA PHE A 83 -19.18 -6.42 28.36
C PHE A 83 -19.66 -5.42 27.31
N ASP A 84 -20.95 -5.08 27.40
CA ASP A 84 -21.54 -4.12 26.49
C ASP A 84 -21.66 -2.78 27.20
N LEU A 85 -21.14 -1.72 26.57
CA LEU A 85 -21.30 -0.36 27.07
C LEU A 85 -22.56 0.25 26.44
N ASN A 86 -23.42 0.82 27.28
CA ASN A 86 -24.64 1.48 26.81
C ASN A 86 -24.34 2.93 26.47
N VAL A 87 -23.64 3.15 25.36
CA VAL A 87 -23.18 4.46 24.91
C VAL A 87 -23.57 4.69 23.45
N LYS A 88 -23.62 5.95 23.04
CA LYS A 88 -23.87 6.30 21.65
C LYS A 88 -22.57 6.12 20.85
N GLU A 89 -22.68 5.60 19.63
CA GLU A 89 -21.54 5.44 18.74
C GLU A 89 -20.81 6.77 18.51
N SER A 90 -21.56 7.88 18.43
CA SER A 90 -20.97 9.20 18.24
C SER A 90 -20.08 9.68 19.39
N ASP A 91 -20.27 9.12 20.59
CA ASP A 91 -19.46 9.45 21.77
C ASP A 91 -18.23 8.57 21.91
N PHE A 92 -18.17 7.47 21.14
CA PHE A 92 -17.07 6.52 21.20
C PHE A 92 -15.86 7.05 20.43
N PRO A 93 -14.62 6.87 20.95
CA PRO A 93 -13.42 7.32 20.23
C PRO A 93 -13.30 6.66 18.87
N LYS A 94 -13.09 7.48 17.84
CA LYS A 94 -13.02 6.99 16.47
C LYS A 94 -11.69 6.29 16.21
N GLU A 95 -11.76 5.08 15.66
CA GLU A 95 -10.58 4.33 15.27
C GLU A 95 -9.83 5.03 14.13
N PRO A 96 -8.50 5.18 14.24
CA PRO A 96 -7.70 5.76 13.16
C PRO A 96 -7.74 4.87 11.91
N GLU A 97 -7.71 5.50 10.75
CA GLU A 97 -7.64 4.81 9.47
C GLU A 97 -6.28 5.05 8.84
N ARG A 98 -5.78 4.07 8.10
CA ARG A 98 -4.57 4.25 7.31
C ARG A 98 -4.83 5.28 6.21
N ASN A 99 -3.94 6.25 6.11
CA ASN A 99 -3.99 7.28 5.08
C ASN A 99 -3.00 7.03 3.95
N TYR A 100 -2.51 5.81 3.83
CA TYR A 100 -1.57 5.41 2.79
C TYR A 100 -1.88 3.99 2.32
N GLU A 101 -1.46 3.66 1.09
CA GLU A 101 -1.63 2.32 0.55
C GLU A 101 -0.52 1.41 1.06
N VAL A 102 -0.89 0.20 1.45
CA VAL A 102 0.08 -0.83 1.85
C VAL A 102 0.59 -1.52 0.60
N ILE A 103 1.89 -1.48 0.41
CA ILE A 103 2.55 -2.13 -0.73
C ILE A 103 3.04 -3.51 -0.27
N ALA A 104 2.55 -4.56 -0.94
CA ALA A 104 2.98 -5.92 -0.64
C ALA A 104 4.45 -6.11 -1.05
N THR A 105 5.24 -6.75 -0.19
CA THR A 105 6.67 -6.95 -0.43
C THR A 105 6.94 -7.68 -1.74
N HIS A 106 6.16 -8.70 -2.08
CA HIS A 106 6.34 -9.44 -3.32
C HIS A 106 6.04 -8.58 -4.55
N GLN A 107 5.00 -7.75 -4.49
CA GLN A 107 4.65 -6.85 -5.58
C GLN A 107 5.74 -5.79 -5.80
N TYR A 108 6.25 -5.24 -4.72
CA TYR A 108 7.36 -4.29 -4.76
C TYR A 108 8.59 -4.91 -5.42
N ARG A 109 8.95 -6.12 -5.00
CA ARG A 109 10.12 -6.82 -5.53
C ARG A 109 9.98 -7.11 -7.02
N ASP A 110 8.80 -7.57 -7.44
CA ASP A 110 8.52 -7.87 -8.84
C ASP A 110 8.58 -6.62 -9.70
N ASP A 111 7.98 -5.52 -9.25
CA ASP A 111 7.98 -4.26 -9.99
C ASP A 111 9.40 -3.71 -10.15
N VAL A 112 10.19 -3.74 -9.08
CA VAL A 112 11.59 -3.29 -9.12
C VAL A 112 12.38 -4.13 -10.10
N GLU A 113 12.25 -5.45 -10.04
CA GLU A 113 12.97 -6.35 -10.91
C GLU A 113 12.60 -6.13 -12.39
N GLU A 114 11.32 -6.01 -12.70
CA GLU A 114 10.87 -5.78 -14.06
C GLU A 114 11.37 -4.46 -14.63
N ILE A 115 11.32 -3.39 -13.82
CA ILE A 115 11.80 -2.07 -14.27
C ILE A 115 13.32 -2.09 -14.45
N GLU A 116 14.06 -2.67 -13.53
CA GLU A 116 15.52 -2.79 -13.63
C GLU A 116 15.93 -3.59 -14.87
N ASN A 117 15.24 -4.70 -15.15
CA ASN A 117 15.48 -5.50 -16.34
C ASN A 117 15.20 -4.72 -17.62
N ALA A 118 14.09 -3.97 -17.65
CA ALA A 118 13.74 -3.14 -18.80
C ALA A 118 14.81 -2.09 -19.07
N ILE A 119 15.27 -1.41 -18.03
CA ILE A 119 16.34 -0.41 -18.14
C ILE A 119 17.62 -1.05 -18.70
N ARG A 120 18.00 -2.20 -18.16
CA ARG A 120 19.21 -2.89 -18.59
C ARG A 120 19.15 -3.28 -20.06
N ILE A 121 18.00 -3.83 -20.50
CA ILE A 121 17.82 -4.23 -21.89
C ILE A 121 17.88 -3.00 -22.81
N LEU A 122 17.25 -1.91 -22.42
CA LEU A 122 17.26 -0.68 -23.23
C LEU A 122 18.66 -0.06 -23.31
N LYS A 123 19.45 -0.17 -22.25
CA LYS A 123 20.84 0.32 -22.27
C LYS A 123 21.76 -0.53 -23.15
N LEU A 124 21.41 -1.79 -23.35
CA LEU A 124 22.18 -2.71 -24.20
C LEU A 124 21.79 -2.60 -25.68
N THR A 125 20.66 -2.01 -26.01
CA THR A 125 20.25 -1.86 -27.40
C THR A 125 20.96 -0.67 -28.04
N ASP A 126 21.30 -0.81 -29.33
CA ASP A 126 21.88 0.26 -30.12
C ASP A 126 20.81 1.14 -30.79
N GLU A 127 19.54 0.83 -30.61
CA GLU A 127 18.46 1.57 -31.22
C GLU A 127 18.23 2.91 -30.53
N GLU A 128 18.12 3.97 -31.33
CA GLU A 128 17.86 5.31 -30.79
C GLU A 128 16.41 5.52 -30.40
N VAL A 129 15.49 4.72 -30.96
CA VAL A 129 14.05 4.83 -30.77
C VAL A 129 13.52 3.48 -30.32
N VAL A 130 12.62 3.52 -29.33
CA VAL A 130 12.00 2.31 -28.79
C VAL A 130 10.97 1.80 -29.81
N SER A 131 10.98 0.49 -30.07
CA SER A 131 9.98 -0.14 -30.92
C SER A 131 8.62 -0.15 -30.23
N THR A 132 7.55 -0.20 -31.05
CA THR A 132 6.18 -0.29 -30.53
C THR A 132 5.99 -1.50 -29.62
N SER A 133 6.56 -2.64 -30.00
CA SER A 133 6.49 -3.87 -29.20
C SER A 133 7.13 -3.68 -27.81
N THR A 134 8.33 -3.11 -27.77
CA THR A 134 9.02 -2.82 -26.52
C THR A 134 8.25 -1.82 -25.67
N TYR A 135 7.76 -0.75 -26.28
CA TYR A 135 6.95 0.25 -25.59
C TYR A 135 5.72 -0.38 -24.94
N ASN A 136 5.01 -1.24 -25.65
CA ASN A 136 3.81 -1.89 -25.11
C ASN A 136 4.12 -2.77 -23.92
N SER A 137 5.28 -3.39 -23.88
CA SER A 137 5.67 -4.26 -22.75
C SER A 137 6.01 -3.50 -21.48
N ILE A 138 6.40 -2.24 -21.60
CA ILE A 138 6.84 -1.43 -20.45
C ILE A 138 5.91 -0.23 -20.16
N ALA A 139 4.87 -0.05 -20.98
CA ALA A 139 4.00 1.14 -20.91
C ALA A 139 3.37 1.33 -19.53
N ARG A 140 3.09 0.27 -18.81
CA ARG A 140 2.48 0.35 -17.48
C ARG A 140 3.37 1.04 -16.45
N TYR A 141 4.68 1.14 -16.71
CA TYR A 141 5.62 1.83 -15.82
C TYR A 141 5.93 3.26 -16.25
N LEU A 142 5.40 3.68 -17.37
CA LEU A 142 5.60 5.01 -17.92
C LEU A 142 4.38 5.90 -17.63
#